data_11b00fc411004f06e3e23fb6e21bf918
#
_entry.id   11b00fc411004f06e3e23fb6e21bf918
#
_cell.length_a   1.000
_cell.length_b   1.000
_cell.length_c   1.000
_cell.angle_alpha   90.00
_cell.angle_beta   90.00
_cell.angle_gamma   90.00
#
_symmetry.space_group_name_H-M   'P 1'
#
loop_
_entity.id
_entity.type
_entity.pdbx_description
1 polymer ?
#
loop_
_entity_poly.entity_id
_entity_poly.type
_entity_poly.pdbx_seq_one_letter_code
_entity_poly.pdbx_strand_id
1 'polypeptide(L)'
;MLRLLAIPLALVALQSYESTVKPLPPPLRANLEARFWQPGCPVPLSQLRLLTVSHWGFDGKVHTGQLVVNRDVARPLANVFRRLYDLRFPIRHMRLAHAYGPRRAYPADGDVSGSFVCREAVPSPCTGGSRSGSWSNHAYGHAIDLNPVENPYVGCGRVHDPSSAPYVDRSRRRKGMVTAAVVRASARSDGAGAASGAARRRTTCTSPRPVTDAVGKNSTHRFV
;
A
#
# COMPACT_ATOMS: atom_id res chain seq x y z
N MET A 1 -11.46 16.48 -58.14
CA MET A 1 -10.27 16.63 -57.32
C MET A 1 -10.57 16.11 -55.91
N LEU A 2 -10.15 14.89 -55.63
CA LEU A 2 -10.42 14.22 -54.31
C LEU A 2 -9.26 14.55 -53.34
N ARG A 3 -9.52 15.32 -52.31
CA ARG A 3 -8.54 15.61 -51.26
C ARG A 3 -8.52 14.46 -50.29
N LEU A 4 -7.45 13.66 -50.33
CA LEU A 4 -7.13 12.69 -49.29
C LEU A 4 -6.75 13.39 -48.00
N LEU A 5 -7.60 13.34 -47.00
CA LEU A 5 -7.30 13.77 -45.65
C LEU A 5 -6.38 12.68 -45.02
N ALA A 6 -5.12 13.02 -44.83
CA ALA A 6 -4.19 12.22 -44.06
C ALA A 6 -4.54 12.35 -42.57
N ILE A 7 -5.02 11.26 -41.99
CA ILE A 7 -5.22 11.14 -40.55
C ILE A 7 -3.85 10.89 -39.91
N PRO A 8 -3.35 11.77 -39.02
CA PRO A 8 -2.08 11.53 -38.38
C PRO A 8 -2.21 10.31 -37.44
N LEU A 9 -1.44 9.27 -37.71
CA LEU A 9 -1.28 8.13 -36.81
C LEU A 9 -0.52 8.62 -35.57
N ALA A 10 -1.23 8.92 -34.49
CA ALA A 10 -0.61 9.28 -33.23
C ALA A 10 0.12 8.03 -32.72
N LEU A 11 1.43 8.08 -32.70
CA LEU A 11 2.31 7.06 -32.11
C LEU A 11 2.05 7.06 -30.59
N VAL A 12 1.19 6.17 -30.10
CA VAL A 12 1.00 5.96 -28.67
C VAL A 12 2.27 5.30 -28.17
N ALA A 13 3.14 6.09 -27.56
CA ALA A 13 4.32 5.57 -26.88
C ALA A 13 3.85 4.56 -25.83
N LEU A 14 4.23 3.30 -25.99
CA LEU A 14 4.02 2.26 -24.99
C LEU A 14 4.79 2.67 -23.73
N GLN A 15 4.07 3.16 -22.73
CA GLN A 15 4.67 3.50 -21.44
C GLN A 15 5.05 2.18 -20.76
N SER A 16 6.36 1.96 -20.59
CA SER A 16 6.90 0.79 -19.90
C SER A 16 6.86 0.97 -18.39
N TYR A 17 6.73 -0.14 -17.66
CA TYR A 17 6.90 -0.12 -16.22
C TYR A 17 8.35 0.14 -15.85
N GLU A 18 8.56 1.08 -14.97
CA GLU A 18 9.87 1.40 -14.40
C GLU A 18 9.85 1.27 -12.88
N SER A 19 10.96 0.82 -12.31
CA SER A 19 11.14 0.79 -10.86
C SER A 19 12.60 1.00 -10.47
N THR A 20 12.82 1.67 -9.35
CA THR A 20 14.13 1.82 -8.73
C THR A 20 14.06 1.59 -7.24
N VAL A 21 15.12 0.99 -6.69
CA VAL A 21 15.32 0.82 -5.24
C VAL A 21 16.64 1.52 -4.90
N LYS A 22 16.55 2.57 -4.08
CA LYS A 22 17.72 3.38 -3.69
C LYS A 22 17.80 3.53 -2.17
N PRO A 23 18.98 3.75 -1.60
CA PRO A 23 19.10 4.26 -0.22
C PRO A 23 18.27 5.55 -0.05
N LEU A 24 17.85 5.83 1.18
CA LEU A 24 17.16 7.08 1.48
C LEU A 24 18.10 8.27 1.22
N PRO A 25 17.71 9.21 0.35
CA PRO A 25 18.51 10.43 0.16
C PRO A 25 18.46 11.29 1.43
N PRO A 26 19.51 12.09 1.72
CA PRO A 26 19.62 12.85 2.95
C PRO A 26 18.40 13.71 3.30
N PRO A 27 17.77 14.45 2.37
CA PRO A 27 16.57 15.24 2.68
C PRO A 27 15.36 14.38 3.11
N LEU A 28 15.18 13.20 2.49
CA LEU A 28 14.12 12.28 2.86
C LEU A 28 14.39 11.66 4.23
N ARG A 29 15.64 11.29 4.51
CA ARG A 29 16.04 10.78 5.81
C ARG A 29 15.74 11.78 6.93
N ALA A 30 16.14 13.05 6.76
CA ALA A 30 15.84 14.11 7.72
C ALA A 30 14.32 14.31 7.91
N ASN A 31 13.54 14.22 6.84
CA ASN A 31 12.07 14.30 6.93
C ASN A 31 11.47 13.14 7.72
N LEU A 32 11.98 11.92 7.52
CA LEU A 32 11.52 10.75 8.27
C LEU A 32 11.87 10.88 9.77
N GLU A 33 13.09 11.31 10.11
CA GLU A 33 13.52 11.55 11.48
C GLU A 33 12.65 12.62 12.18
N ALA A 34 12.24 13.64 11.45
CA ALA A 34 11.41 14.71 12.00
C ALA A 34 9.92 14.33 12.20
N ARG A 35 9.40 13.31 11.49
CA ARG A 35 7.94 13.11 11.38
C ARG A 35 7.45 11.68 11.53
N PHE A 36 8.23 10.68 11.12
CA PHE A 36 7.75 9.30 10.95
C PHE A 36 8.63 8.24 11.60
N TRP A 37 9.81 8.61 12.04
CA TRP A 37 10.76 7.75 12.73
C TRP A 37 11.15 8.38 14.06
N GLN A 38 11.39 7.53 15.06
CA GLN A 38 11.83 7.97 16.38
C GLN A 38 12.77 6.93 17.01
N PRO A 39 13.63 7.30 17.97
CA PRO A 39 14.38 6.32 18.75
C PRO A 39 13.45 5.27 19.35
N GLY A 40 13.87 3.99 19.24
CA GLY A 40 13.03 2.86 19.65
C GLY A 40 12.21 2.22 18.52
N CYS A 41 12.18 2.82 17.31
CA CYS A 41 11.62 2.14 16.14
C CYS A 41 12.30 0.78 15.91
N PRO A 42 11.56 -0.26 15.49
CA PRO A 42 12.08 -1.62 15.35
C PRO A 42 13.12 -1.75 14.23
N VAL A 43 13.19 -0.78 13.31
CA VAL A 43 14.18 -0.76 12.23
C VAL A 43 14.91 0.60 12.17
N PRO A 44 16.23 0.60 12.00
CA PRO A 44 16.98 1.82 11.76
C PRO A 44 16.75 2.31 10.33
N LEU A 45 16.86 3.62 10.12
CA LEU A 45 16.70 4.23 8.78
C LEU A 45 17.67 3.68 7.73
N SER A 46 18.83 3.14 8.14
CA SER A 46 19.79 2.49 7.25
C SER A 46 19.26 1.21 6.60
N GLN A 47 18.24 0.57 7.17
CA GLN A 47 17.57 -0.59 6.59
C GLN A 47 16.41 -0.20 5.65
N LEU A 48 16.00 1.05 5.64
CA LEU A 48 14.94 1.50 4.76
C LEU A 48 15.47 1.89 3.37
N ARG A 49 14.61 1.78 2.38
CA ARG A 49 14.87 2.14 0.98
C ARG A 49 13.74 2.98 0.44
N LEU A 50 14.11 3.89 -0.46
CA LEU A 50 13.15 4.55 -1.34
C LEU A 50 12.90 3.63 -2.52
N LEU A 51 11.67 3.13 -2.60
CA LEU A 51 11.14 2.42 -3.76
C LEU A 51 10.36 3.43 -4.61
N THR A 52 10.75 3.56 -5.88
CA THR A 52 10.03 4.34 -6.89
C THR A 52 9.51 3.40 -7.95
N VAL A 53 8.24 3.53 -8.35
CA VAL A 53 7.58 2.65 -9.32
C VAL A 53 6.63 3.41 -10.23
N SER A 54 6.47 2.93 -11.46
CA SER A 54 5.37 3.35 -12.32
C SER A 54 4.06 2.70 -11.87
N HIS A 55 2.95 3.43 -11.92
CA HIS A 55 1.62 2.89 -11.66
C HIS A 55 0.55 3.59 -12.51
N TRP A 56 -0.57 2.93 -12.74
CA TRP A 56 -1.74 3.55 -13.33
C TRP A 56 -2.48 4.39 -12.30
N GLY A 57 -2.85 5.62 -12.67
CA GLY A 57 -3.70 6.47 -11.86
C GLY A 57 -5.19 6.23 -12.11
N PHE A 58 -6.02 6.85 -11.28
CA PHE A 58 -7.48 6.85 -11.49
C PHE A 58 -7.90 7.63 -12.73
N ASP A 59 -7.05 8.48 -13.26
CA ASP A 59 -7.22 9.20 -14.53
C ASP A 59 -6.88 8.35 -15.76
N GLY A 60 -6.45 7.10 -15.57
CA GLY A 60 -6.05 6.19 -16.64
C GLY A 60 -4.69 6.50 -17.26
N LYS A 61 -3.89 7.38 -16.63
CA LYS A 61 -2.53 7.71 -17.04
C LYS A 61 -1.51 7.01 -16.16
N VAL A 62 -0.29 6.89 -16.67
CA VAL A 62 0.83 6.39 -15.88
C VAL A 62 1.45 7.51 -15.07
N HIS A 63 1.69 7.23 -13.80
CA HIS A 63 2.32 8.10 -12.82
C HIS A 63 3.52 7.43 -12.19
N THR A 64 4.35 8.22 -11.52
CA THR A 64 5.46 7.75 -10.69
C THR A 64 5.05 7.83 -9.23
N GLY A 65 5.09 6.69 -8.53
CA GLY A 65 4.83 6.59 -7.11
C GLY A 65 6.08 6.32 -6.30
N GLN A 66 6.04 6.65 -5.02
CA GLN A 66 7.16 6.48 -4.09
C GLN A 66 6.70 5.92 -2.75
N LEU A 67 7.46 4.95 -2.24
CA LEU A 67 7.26 4.33 -0.93
C LEU A 67 8.57 4.24 -0.18
N VAL A 68 8.51 4.32 1.15
CA VAL A 68 9.62 3.96 2.02
C VAL A 68 9.35 2.57 2.57
N VAL A 69 10.23 1.62 2.29
CA VAL A 69 10.04 0.20 2.64
C VAL A 69 11.33 -0.41 3.19
N ASN A 70 11.26 -1.55 3.86
CA ASN A 70 12.47 -2.27 4.27
C ASN A 70 13.24 -2.79 3.05
N ARG A 71 14.57 -2.83 3.18
CA ARG A 71 15.48 -3.28 2.11
C ARG A 71 15.22 -4.73 1.67
N ASP A 72 14.77 -5.57 2.58
CA ASP A 72 14.53 -6.99 2.32
C ASP A 72 13.30 -7.24 1.43
N VAL A 73 12.31 -6.33 1.48
CA VAL A 73 11.09 -6.42 0.68
C VAL A 73 11.06 -5.50 -0.54
N ALA A 74 12.02 -4.59 -0.66
CA ALA A 74 11.96 -3.54 -1.69
C ALA A 74 11.94 -4.10 -3.12
N ARG A 75 12.79 -5.09 -3.44
CA ARG A 75 12.81 -5.73 -4.78
C ARG A 75 11.61 -6.63 -5.02
N PRO A 76 11.24 -7.56 -4.10
CA PRO A 76 10.00 -8.33 -4.23
C PRO A 76 8.77 -7.44 -4.45
N LEU A 77 8.69 -6.32 -3.74
CA LEU A 77 7.60 -5.38 -3.87
C LEU A 77 7.58 -4.67 -5.23
N ALA A 78 8.75 -4.29 -5.77
CA ALA A 78 8.83 -3.76 -7.13
C ALA A 78 8.22 -4.73 -8.17
N ASN A 79 8.44 -6.05 -8.00
CA ASN A 79 7.83 -7.06 -8.85
C ASN A 79 6.31 -7.16 -8.65
N VAL A 80 5.82 -6.96 -7.44
CA VAL A 80 4.37 -6.86 -7.19
C VAL A 80 3.78 -5.66 -7.95
N PHE A 81 4.41 -4.47 -7.85
CA PHE A 81 3.95 -3.29 -8.57
C PHE A 81 4.02 -3.45 -10.10
N ARG A 82 4.99 -4.18 -10.63
CA ARG A 82 5.00 -4.55 -12.06
C ARG A 82 3.73 -5.28 -12.44
N ARG A 83 3.35 -6.31 -11.66
CA ARG A 83 2.12 -7.07 -11.93
C ARG A 83 0.85 -6.23 -11.78
N LEU A 84 0.82 -5.31 -10.81
CA LEU A 84 -0.29 -4.35 -10.68
C LEU A 84 -0.36 -3.41 -11.89
N TYR A 85 0.80 -3.00 -12.40
CA TYR A 85 0.90 -2.21 -13.62
C TYR A 85 0.37 -2.97 -14.84
N ASP A 86 0.77 -4.23 -15.01
CA ASP A 86 0.31 -5.10 -16.10
C ASP A 86 -1.21 -5.35 -16.03
N LEU A 87 -1.77 -5.44 -14.82
CA LEU A 87 -3.22 -5.51 -14.57
C LEU A 87 -3.94 -4.17 -14.76
N ARG A 88 -3.23 -3.09 -15.07
CA ARG A 88 -3.74 -1.71 -15.08
C ARG A 88 -4.51 -1.35 -13.81
N PHE A 89 -4.05 -1.88 -12.66
CA PHE A 89 -4.68 -1.58 -11.38
C PHE A 89 -4.46 -0.11 -11.01
N PRO A 90 -5.53 0.68 -10.82
CA PRO A 90 -5.39 2.10 -10.56
C PRO A 90 -5.04 2.36 -9.10
N ILE A 91 -4.06 3.23 -8.87
CA ILE A 91 -3.66 3.74 -7.56
C ILE A 91 -3.94 5.23 -7.54
N ARG A 92 -4.65 5.70 -6.51
CA ARG A 92 -5.09 7.10 -6.45
C ARG A 92 -3.92 8.04 -6.15
N HIS A 93 -3.30 7.86 -5.01
CA HIS A 93 -2.12 8.61 -4.62
C HIS A 93 -1.06 7.65 -4.05
N MET A 94 0.17 7.83 -4.48
CA MET A 94 1.32 7.09 -3.95
C MET A 94 2.56 7.99 -3.94
N ARG A 95 2.54 8.99 -3.06
CA ARG A 95 3.62 9.95 -2.89
C ARG A 95 4.01 10.04 -1.43
N LEU A 96 5.27 10.37 -1.19
CA LEU A 96 5.77 10.57 0.17
C LEU A 96 5.10 11.79 0.82
N ALA A 97 4.91 11.72 2.13
CA ALA A 97 4.16 12.73 2.89
C ALA A 97 4.65 14.18 2.68
N HIS A 98 5.96 14.39 2.49
CA HIS A 98 6.51 15.73 2.25
C HIS A 98 6.05 16.34 0.91
N ALA A 99 5.60 15.52 -0.04
CA ALA A 99 5.07 16.01 -1.32
C ALA A 99 3.71 16.73 -1.19
N TYR A 100 3.05 16.60 -0.02
CA TYR A 100 1.78 17.26 0.29
C TYR A 100 1.96 18.53 1.15
N GLY A 101 3.20 18.94 1.37
CA GLY A 101 3.57 20.15 2.09
C GLY A 101 3.93 19.93 3.56
N PRO A 102 4.40 20.99 4.24
CA PRO A 102 4.99 20.88 5.58
C PRO A 102 3.97 20.58 6.68
N ARG A 103 2.71 20.92 6.47
CA ARG A 103 1.65 20.80 7.49
C ARG A 103 0.69 19.65 7.21
N ARG A 104 0.65 19.09 6.00
CA ARG A 104 -0.22 17.99 5.62
C ARG A 104 0.61 16.77 5.22
N ALA A 105 0.27 15.63 5.79
CA ALA A 105 0.86 14.35 5.38
C ALA A 105 0.11 13.74 4.18
N TYR A 106 -1.09 14.24 3.86
CA TYR A 106 -2.00 13.60 2.91
C TYR A 106 -2.78 14.63 2.11
N PRO A 107 -3.25 14.28 0.89
CA PRO A 107 -4.22 15.08 0.13
C PRO A 107 -5.56 15.15 0.87
N ALA A 108 -6.46 16.01 0.39
CA ALA A 108 -7.75 16.26 1.06
C ALA A 108 -8.65 15.02 1.16
N ASP A 109 -8.53 14.08 0.21
CA ASP A 109 -9.29 12.82 0.20
C ASP A 109 -8.68 11.72 1.10
N GLY A 110 -7.48 11.96 1.67
CA GLY A 110 -6.81 11.02 2.57
C GLY A 110 -6.39 9.69 1.94
N ASP A 111 -6.67 9.46 0.65
CA ASP A 111 -6.50 8.16 -0.02
C ASP A 111 -5.08 7.95 -0.55
N VAL A 112 -4.12 7.90 0.35
CA VAL A 112 -2.71 7.71 0.01
C VAL A 112 -2.27 6.28 0.26
N SER A 113 -1.86 5.61 -0.80
CA SER A 113 -1.12 4.35 -0.68
C SER A 113 0.24 4.63 -0.06
N GLY A 114 0.51 4.00 1.08
CA GLY A 114 1.68 4.27 1.91
C GLY A 114 2.27 3.03 2.53
N SER A 115 3.44 3.16 3.16
CA SER A 115 4.12 2.03 3.80
C SER A 115 4.68 2.41 5.17
N PHE A 116 5.92 2.87 5.26
CA PHE A 116 6.62 3.05 6.53
C PHE A 116 6.02 4.16 7.39
N VAL A 117 5.62 3.78 8.61
CA VAL A 117 5.30 4.68 9.73
C VAL A 117 5.70 3.99 11.02
N CYS A 118 6.58 4.62 11.81
CA CYS A 118 6.98 4.11 13.11
C CYS A 118 5.87 4.33 14.13
N ARG A 119 5.00 3.33 14.28
CA ARG A 119 3.90 3.35 15.26
C ARG A 119 3.62 1.96 15.80
N GLU A 120 3.04 1.90 16.97
CA GLU A 120 2.52 0.66 17.52
C GLU A 120 1.33 0.13 16.70
N ALA A 121 1.07 -1.16 16.86
CA ALA A 121 -0.08 -1.80 16.25
C ALA A 121 -1.37 -1.23 16.87
N VAL A 122 -2.34 -0.94 16.02
CA VAL A 122 -3.66 -0.49 16.47
C VAL A 122 -4.40 -1.66 17.12
N PRO A 123 -5.00 -1.49 18.31
CA PRO A 123 -5.85 -2.50 18.91
C PRO A 123 -7.00 -2.89 17.99
N SER A 124 -7.47 -4.12 18.11
CA SER A 124 -8.67 -4.52 17.38
C SER A 124 -9.88 -3.70 17.88
N PRO A 125 -10.61 -3.02 16.99
CA PRO A 125 -11.82 -2.30 17.38
C PRO A 125 -12.92 -3.24 17.87
N CYS A 126 -12.77 -4.56 17.64
CA CYS A 126 -13.74 -5.57 18.05
C CYS A 126 -13.55 -6.03 19.49
N THR A 127 -12.31 -6.15 19.91
CA THR A 127 -11.98 -6.72 21.24
C THR A 127 -11.49 -5.64 22.20
N GLY A 128 -11.20 -4.43 21.71
CA GLY A 128 -10.54 -3.39 22.49
C GLY A 128 -9.16 -3.84 22.94
N GLY A 129 -8.73 -3.32 24.07
CA GLY A 129 -7.45 -3.65 24.69
C GLY A 129 -6.31 -2.76 24.19
N SER A 130 -5.16 -2.89 24.87
CA SER A 130 -3.92 -2.24 24.49
C SER A 130 -3.02 -3.22 23.74
N ARG A 131 -2.40 -2.76 22.66
CA ARG A 131 -1.27 -3.45 22.00
C ARG A 131 0.04 -2.73 22.30
N SER A 132 0.09 -2.08 23.47
CA SER A 132 1.30 -1.44 23.96
C SER A 132 2.48 -2.40 23.91
N GLY A 133 3.60 -1.96 23.35
CA GLY A 133 4.79 -2.79 23.15
C GLY A 133 4.79 -3.65 21.89
N SER A 134 3.73 -3.64 21.08
CA SER A 134 3.68 -4.35 19.79
C SER A 134 3.79 -3.37 18.63
N TRP A 135 4.81 -3.51 17.80
CA TRP A 135 4.98 -2.67 16.63
C TRP A 135 4.07 -3.10 15.47
N SER A 136 3.53 -2.11 14.76
CA SER A 136 2.83 -2.33 13.49
C SER A 136 3.79 -2.86 12.42
N ASN A 137 3.30 -3.65 11.47
CA ASN A 137 4.08 -4.04 10.30
C ASN A 137 4.57 -2.84 9.47
N HIS A 138 3.87 -1.70 9.55
CA HIS A 138 4.32 -0.43 8.98
C HIS A 138 5.61 0.07 9.62
N ALA A 139 5.79 -0.15 10.92
CA ALA A 139 7.03 0.24 11.62
C ALA A 139 8.24 -0.58 11.19
N TYR A 140 8.02 -1.76 10.65
CA TYR A 140 9.07 -2.58 10.02
C TYR A 140 9.29 -2.25 8.54
N GLY A 141 8.44 -1.42 7.92
CA GLY A 141 8.45 -1.18 6.48
C GLY A 141 8.02 -2.39 5.65
N HIS A 142 7.21 -3.29 6.24
CA HIS A 142 6.75 -4.55 5.65
C HIS A 142 5.26 -4.56 5.28
N ALA A 143 4.53 -3.48 5.56
CA ALA A 143 3.13 -3.34 5.20
C ALA A 143 2.93 -2.20 4.20
N ILE A 144 1.89 -2.33 3.38
CA ILE A 144 1.44 -1.29 2.46
C ILE A 144 -0.07 -1.17 2.57
N ASP A 145 -0.52 0.06 2.76
CA ASP A 145 -1.90 0.44 2.52
C ASP A 145 -2.05 0.79 1.05
N LEU A 146 -2.89 0.09 0.33
CA LEU A 146 -3.12 0.29 -1.10
C LEU A 146 -4.53 0.82 -1.32
N ASN A 147 -4.67 2.09 -1.77
CA ASN A 147 -5.96 2.78 -1.89
C ASN A 147 -6.79 2.58 -0.61
N PRO A 148 -6.40 3.17 0.54
CA PRO A 148 -7.01 2.84 1.83
C PRO A 148 -8.50 3.19 1.92
N VAL A 149 -8.99 4.13 1.12
CA VAL A 149 -10.44 4.43 1.02
C VAL A 149 -11.17 3.31 0.31
N GLU A 150 -10.67 2.82 -0.82
CA GLU A 150 -11.24 1.71 -1.59
C GLU A 150 -11.01 0.33 -0.94
N ASN A 151 -10.04 0.24 -0.04
CA ASN A 151 -9.66 -1.01 0.65
C ASN A 151 -9.55 -0.80 2.15
N PRO A 152 -10.65 -0.36 2.80
CA PRO A 152 -10.62 0.01 4.21
C PRO A 152 -10.34 -1.19 5.12
N TYR A 153 -9.71 -0.91 6.24
CA TYR A 153 -9.77 -1.81 7.38
C TYR A 153 -11.19 -1.81 7.96
N VAL A 154 -11.81 -2.97 7.98
CA VAL A 154 -13.16 -3.15 8.53
C VAL A 154 -13.07 -3.89 9.85
N GLY A 155 -13.33 -3.19 10.96
CA GLY A 155 -13.37 -3.76 12.29
C GLY A 155 -14.80 -3.82 12.81
N CYS A 156 -15.31 -5.01 13.17
CA CYS A 156 -16.67 -5.21 13.66
C CYS A 156 -17.77 -4.62 12.75
N GLY A 157 -17.58 -4.73 11.44
CA GLY A 157 -18.50 -4.18 10.45
C GLY A 157 -18.44 -2.66 10.29
N ARG A 158 -17.50 -1.99 10.93
CA ARG A 158 -17.33 -0.52 10.86
C ARG A 158 -16.06 -0.14 10.13
N VAL A 159 -16.12 0.94 9.41
CA VAL A 159 -14.95 1.64 8.82
C VAL A 159 -14.66 2.89 9.62
N HIS A 160 -13.38 3.28 9.67
CA HIS A 160 -12.97 4.51 10.35
C HIS A 160 -13.34 5.75 9.54
N ASP A 161 -13.14 5.69 8.22
CA ASP A 161 -13.42 6.78 7.30
C ASP A 161 -14.79 6.58 6.64
N PRO A 162 -15.76 7.51 6.81
CA PRO A 162 -17.06 7.42 6.18
C PRO A 162 -17.00 7.32 4.65
N SER A 163 -16.01 7.90 3.99
CA SER A 163 -15.81 7.81 2.54
C SER A 163 -15.57 6.38 2.05
N SER A 164 -15.12 5.51 2.95
CA SER A 164 -14.89 4.09 2.69
C SER A 164 -16.16 3.22 2.75
N ALA A 165 -17.26 3.74 3.28
CA ALA A 165 -18.50 2.96 3.46
C ALA A 165 -19.01 2.27 2.16
N PRO A 166 -18.94 2.92 0.96
CA PRO A 166 -19.36 2.29 -0.30
C PRO A 166 -18.52 1.09 -0.71
N TYR A 167 -17.32 0.93 -0.13
CA TYR A 167 -16.35 -0.11 -0.48
C TYR A 167 -16.36 -1.32 0.48
N VAL A 168 -17.19 -1.27 1.52
CA VAL A 168 -17.34 -2.39 2.47
C VAL A 168 -18.01 -3.60 1.80
N ASP A 169 -18.99 -3.35 0.94
CA ASP A 169 -19.62 -4.40 0.14
C ASP A 169 -18.72 -4.83 -1.02
N ARG A 170 -17.99 -5.91 -0.81
CA ARG A 170 -17.04 -6.47 -1.80
C ARG A 170 -17.71 -7.22 -2.94
N SER A 171 -19.02 -7.42 -2.91
CA SER A 171 -19.78 -8.00 -4.02
C SER A 171 -19.94 -6.99 -5.17
N ARG A 172 -20.01 -5.71 -4.84
CA ARG A 172 -20.07 -4.59 -5.79
C ARG A 172 -18.68 -4.11 -6.11
N ARG A 173 -18.14 -4.53 -7.25
CA ARG A 173 -16.80 -4.11 -7.68
C ARG A 173 -16.79 -2.63 -8.07
N ARG A 174 -15.85 -1.90 -7.49
CA ARG A 174 -15.58 -0.49 -7.80
C ARG A 174 -14.10 -0.30 -8.16
N LYS A 175 -13.80 0.78 -8.86
CA LYS A 175 -12.44 1.15 -9.24
C LYS A 175 -11.55 1.27 -7.99
N GLY A 176 -10.32 0.78 -8.08
CA GLY A 176 -9.35 0.83 -6.98
C GLY A 176 -9.48 -0.26 -5.91
N MET A 177 -10.57 -1.04 -5.94
CA MET A 177 -10.74 -2.16 -4.99
C MET A 177 -9.79 -3.32 -5.32
N VAL A 178 -9.10 -3.83 -4.30
CA VAL A 178 -8.29 -5.04 -4.39
C VAL A 178 -9.19 -6.24 -4.70
N THR A 179 -8.91 -6.91 -5.80
CA THR A 179 -9.61 -8.10 -6.29
C THR A 179 -8.78 -9.36 -6.05
N ALA A 180 -9.38 -10.54 -6.26
CA ALA A 180 -8.64 -11.80 -6.22
C ALA A 180 -7.43 -11.83 -7.20
N ALA A 181 -7.52 -11.15 -8.34
CA ALA A 181 -6.40 -11.03 -9.28
C ALA A 181 -5.25 -10.23 -8.68
N VAL A 182 -5.53 -9.10 -8.01
CA VAL A 182 -4.55 -8.29 -7.29
C VAL A 182 -3.91 -9.09 -6.16
N VAL A 183 -4.71 -9.82 -5.36
CA VAL A 183 -4.20 -10.69 -4.30
C VAL A 183 -3.24 -11.75 -4.86
N ARG A 184 -3.62 -12.42 -5.96
CA ARG A 184 -2.75 -13.41 -6.61
C ARG A 184 -1.46 -12.78 -7.17
N ALA A 185 -1.55 -11.58 -7.74
CA ALA A 185 -0.37 -10.85 -8.21
C ALA A 185 0.60 -10.55 -7.07
N SER A 186 0.07 -10.23 -5.88
CA SER A 186 0.86 -9.95 -4.68
C SER A 186 1.48 -11.23 -4.07
N ALA A 187 0.78 -12.36 -4.14
CA ALA A 187 1.23 -13.64 -3.57
C ALA A 187 2.36 -14.31 -4.36
N ARG A 188 2.54 -13.97 -5.62
CA ARG A 188 3.58 -14.54 -6.50
C ARG A 188 4.91 -13.80 -6.43
N SER A 189 5.32 -13.31 -5.27
CA SER A 189 6.67 -12.76 -5.10
C SER A 189 7.67 -13.91 -5.10
N ASP A 190 8.58 -13.91 -6.06
CA ASP A 190 9.56 -14.97 -6.29
C ASP A 190 10.41 -15.20 -5.04
N GLY A 191 10.10 -16.25 -4.28
CA GLY A 191 10.95 -16.82 -3.23
C GLY A 191 11.13 -16.02 -1.93
N ALA A 192 10.61 -14.82 -1.80
CA ALA A 192 10.61 -14.05 -0.55
C ALA A 192 9.16 -13.83 -0.10
N GLY A 193 8.87 -14.25 1.10
CA GLY A 193 7.59 -14.27 1.80
C GLY A 193 6.44 -13.48 1.18
N ALA A 194 5.43 -14.21 0.77
CA ALA A 194 4.28 -13.69 0.04
C ALA A 194 3.57 -12.59 0.81
N ALA A 195 3.35 -11.47 0.15
CA ALA A 195 2.36 -10.49 0.55
C ALA A 195 0.97 -11.11 0.46
N SER A 196 0.45 -11.65 1.53
CA SER A 196 -0.93 -12.11 1.60
C SER A 196 -1.83 -10.95 1.97
N GLY A 197 -2.32 -10.24 0.97
CA GLY A 197 -3.48 -9.36 1.13
C GLY A 197 -4.68 -10.22 1.46
N ALA A 198 -4.89 -10.49 2.72
CA ALA A 198 -6.14 -11.06 3.16
C ALA A 198 -7.17 -9.92 3.22
N ALA A 199 -7.98 -9.80 2.18
CA ALA A 199 -9.37 -9.41 2.38
C ALA A 199 -9.96 -10.48 3.31
N ARG A 200 -9.69 -10.40 4.61
CA ARG A 200 -10.22 -11.33 5.59
C ARG A 200 -11.73 -11.15 5.61
N ARG A 201 -12.36 -12.28 5.31
CA ARG A 201 -13.76 -12.59 5.56
C ARG A 201 -14.25 -11.89 6.81
N ARG A 202 -15.48 -11.39 6.73
CA ARG A 202 -16.33 -11.01 7.84
C ARG A 202 -15.98 -11.82 9.07
N THR A 203 -15.39 -11.21 10.07
CA THR A 203 -15.56 -11.68 11.42
C THR A 203 -16.94 -11.19 11.83
N THR A 204 -17.96 -11.98 11.57
CA THR A 204 -19.25 -11.81 12.24
C THR A 204 -18.95 -11.86 13.73
N CYS A 205 -19.37 -10.85 14.47
CA CYS A 205 -19.31 -10.84 15.92
C CYS A 205 -20.27 -11.92 16.46
N THR A 206 -19.87 -13.16 16.38
CA THR A 206 -20.50 -14.26 17.11
C THR A 206 -19.43 -14.83 18.02
N SER A 207 -19.59 -14.52 19.31
CA SER A 207 -18.97 -15.13 20.49
C SER A 207 -17.47 -15.50 20.47
N PRO A 208 -16.71 -15.22 21.52
CA PRO A 208 -15.27 -15.43 21.53
C PRO A 208 -14.94 -16.92 21.64
N ARG A 209 -14.55 -17.54 20.53
CA ARG A 209 -13.69 -18.71 20.64
C ARG A 209 -12.25 -18.24 20.60
N PRO A 210 -11.37 -18.69 21.51
CA PRO A 210 -9.97 -18.36 21.45
C PRO A 210 -9.39 -18.89 20.14
N VAL A 211 -8.94 -17.99 19.27
CA VAL A 211 -8.08 -18.37 18.16
C VAL A 211 -6.72 -18.66 18.79
N THR A 212 -6.40 -19.92 18.94
CA THR A 212 -5.03 -20.36 19.21
C THR A 212 -4.19 -19.88 18.03
N ASP A 213 -3.35 -18.90 18.30
CA ASP A 213 -2.32 -18.44 17.37
C ASP A 213 -1.37 -19.59 17.11
N ALA A 214 -1.56 -20.25 15.97
CA ALA A 214 -0.48 -21.04 15.39
C ALA A 214 0.58 -20.04 14.92
N VAL A 215 1.52 -19.74 15.81
CA VAL A 215 2.74 -19.01 15.52
C VAL A 215 3.62 -19.90 14.65
N GLY A 216 3.36 -19.85 13.35
CA GLY A 216 4.34 -20.24 12.36
C GLY A 216 5.33 -19.09 12.20
N LYS A 217 6.58 -19.32 12.57
CA LYS A 217 7.72 -18.45 12.30
C LYS A 217 7.92 -18.33 10.79
N ASN A 218 7.17 -17.47 10.12
CA ASN A 218 7.45 -17.03 8.77
C ASN A 218 6.95 -15.59 8.62
N SER A 219 7.88 -14.70 8.26
CA SER A 219 7.65 -13.28 7.98
C SER A 219 6.57 -13.13 6.92
N THR A 220 5.33 -12.92 7.34
CA THR A 220 4.23 -12.63 6.42
C THR A 220 4.10 -11.14 6.23
N HIS A 221 4.47 -10.66 5.05
CA HIS A 221 4.19 -9.30 4.63
C HIS A 221 2.69 -9.16 4.35
N ARG A 222 2.04 -8.19 4.98
CA ARG A 222 0.60 -7.93 4.82
C ARG A 222 0.39 -6.64 4.04
N PHE A 223 -0.45 -6.71 3.01
CA PHE A 223 -1.20 -5.55 2.56
C PHE A 223 -2.38 -5.37 3.52
N VAL A 224 -2.52 -4.21 4.10
CA VAL A 224 -3.66 -3.83 4.95
C VAL A 224 -4.53 -2.83 4.22
#